data_622ebedc42d18f3afe3b36998a13b48c
#
_entry.id   622ebedc42d18f3afe3b36998a13b48c
#
_cell.length_a   1.000
_cell.length_b   1.000
_cell.length_c   1.000
_cell.angle_alpha   90.00
_cell.angle_beta   90.00
_cell.angle_gamma   90.00
#
_symmetry.space_group_name_H-M   'P 1'
#
loop_
_entity.id
_entity.type
_entity.pdbx_description
1 polymer ?
#
loop_
_entity_poly.entity_id
_entity_poly.type
_entity_poly.pdbx_seq_one_letter_code
_entity_poly.pdbx_strand_id
1 'polypeptide(L)'
;MKEILCFGDSNTYGLIPGTKNRYGRDTRWTGLIEQQLYGKGCRIIEEGLCGRTTVFEDELREGRKGAAFLPTLLESHAPVDRVVLMLGTNDCKTFYNASAEVIGLGVERLVEQIRKADKNIRILLISPIQLGEGVWEQGYDPEFNEKSVEVSKGLKAVYQKVAEKYGCDFLAASDVAEPSKEDREHLNE
;
A
#
# COMPACT_ATOMS: atom_id res chain seq x y z
N MET A 1 15.18 -9.81 17.75
CA MET A 1 14.86 -9.80 16.29
C MET A 1 13.95 -8.60 16.07
N LYS A 2 14.15 -7.84 14.99
CA LYS A 2 13.26 -6.70 14.68
C LYS A 2 12.11 -7.17 13.80
N GLU A 3 10.89 -6.86 14.21
CA GLU A 3 9.68 -7.20 13.48
C GLU A 3 9.28 -6.03 12.56
N ILE A 4 9.16 -6.30 11.27
CA ILE A 4 8.82 -5.31 10.24
C ILE A 4 7.50 -5.72 9.60
N LEU A 5 6.43 -4.98 9.91
CA LEU A 5 5.10 -5.20 9.34
C LEU A 5 4.98 -4.46 8.01
N CYS A 6 4.78 -5.19 6.92
CA CYS A 6 4.50 -4.63 5.59
C CYS A 6 2.99 -4.64 5.35
N PHE A 7 2.34 -3.50 5.59
CA PHE A 7 0.90 -3.34 5.48
C PHE A 7 0.52 -2.63 4.17
N GLY A 8 -0.24 -3.33 3.31
CA GLY A 8 -0.57 -2.80 1.99
C GLY A 8 -1.68 -3.57 1.27
N ASP A 9 -1.79 -3.31 -0.03
CA ASP A 9 -2.78 -3.89 -0.93
C ASP A 9 -2.22 -5.05 -1.77
N SER A 10 -2.71 -5.21 -3.00
CA SER A 10 -2.28 -6.22 -3.97
C SER A 10 -0.81 -6.08 -4.35
N ASN A 11 -0.25 -4.87 -4.40
CA ASN A 11 1.16 -4.63 -4.68
C ASN A 11 2.05 -5.12 -3.52
N THR A 12 1.58 -5.07 -2.29
CA THR A 12 2.26 -5.66 -1.13
C THR A 12 2.02 -7.17 -1.04
N TYR A 13 0.84 -7.63 -1.41
CA TYR A 13 0.54 -9.06 -1.55
C TYR A 13 1.42 -9.73 -2.60
N GLY A 14 1.81 -9.01 -3.64
CA GLY A 14 2.57 -9.51 -4.78
C GLY A 14 1.66 -10.22 -5.79
N LEU A 15 0.55 -9.59 -6.15
CA LEU A 15 -0.34 -10.10 -7.21
C LEU A 15 0.40 -10.09 -8.55
N ILE A 16 0.31 -11.19 -9.29
CA ILE A 16 0.84 -11.27 -10.66
C ILE A 16 -0.12 -10.52 -11.59
N PRO A 17 0.35 -9.47 -12.31
CA PRO A 17 -0.49 -8.65 -13.19
C PRO A 17 -1.38 -9.47 -14.13
N GLY A 18 -2.62 -9.06 -14.31
CA GLY A 18 -3.59 -9.73 -15.18
C GLY A 18 -4.07 -11.11 -14.70
N THR A 19 -3.72 -11.53 -13.48
CA THR A 19 -4.07 -12.86 -12.93
C THR A 19 -4.68 -12.77 -11.54
N LYS A 20 -5.04 -13.94 -10.98
CA LYS A 20 -5.41 -14.08 -9.56
C LYS A 20 -4.31 -14.74 -8.71
N ASN A 21 -3.13 -14.97 -9.30
CA ASN A 21 -2.03 -15.65 -8.67
C ASN A 21 -1.13 -14.68 -7.90
N ARG A 22 -0.29 -15.24 -7.04
CA ARG A 22 0.67 -14.49 -6.24
C ARG A 22 2.09 -14.87 -6.66
N TYR A 23 2.98 -13.87 -6.78
CA TYR A 23 4.41 -14.12 -6.95
C TYR A 23 5.02 -14.93 -5.80
N GLY A 24 6.02 -15.74 -6.11
CA GLY A 24 6.84 -16.41 -5.11
C GLY A 24 7.56 -15.44 -4.17
N ARG A 25 8.08 -15.93 -3.06
CA ARG A 25 8.86 -15.11 -2.10
C ARG A 25 10.17 -14.60 -2.69
N ASP A 26 10.69 -15.26 -3.68
CA ASP A 26 11.89 -14.92 -4.44
C ASP A 26 11.69 -13.81 -5.48
N THR A 27 10.44 -13.40 -5.70
CA THR A 27 10.07 -12.40 -6.70
C THR A 27 9.40 -11.17 -6.08
N ARG A 28 8.40 -11.35 -5.18
CA ARG A 28 7.70 -10.20 -4.60
C ARG A 28 8.60 -9.38 -3.68
N TRP A 29 8.46 -8.06 -3.70
CA TRP A 29 9.35 -7.12 -3.00
C TRP A 29 9.51 -7.40 -1.49
N THR A 30 8.45 -7.84 -0.81
CA THR A 30 8.49 -8.20 0.61
C THR A 30 9.40 -9.38 0.88
N GLY A 31 9.36 -10.40 0.02
CA GLY A 31 10.23 -11.56 0.10
C GLY A 31 11.68 -11.24 -0.27
N LEU A 32 11.90 -10.37 -1.27
CA LEU A 32 13.25 -9.91 -1.64
C LEU A 32 13.91 -9.12 -0.49
N ILE A 33 13.15 -8.25 0.20
CA ILE A 33 13.65 -7.55 1.38
C ILE A 33 13.97 -8.54 2.50
N GLU A 34 13.13 -9.55 2.73
CA GLU A 34 13.40 -10.58 3.73
C GLU A 34 14.72 -11.30 3.46
N GLN A 35 14.98 -11.67 2.18
CA GLN A 35 16.25 -12.28 1.80
C GLN A 35 17.44 -11.35 2.04
N GLN A 36 17.34 -10.07 1.70
CA GLN A 36 18.38 -9.08 1.93
C GLN A 36 18.65 -8.82 3.42
N LEU A 37 17.64 -8.97 4.26
CA LEU A 37 17.73 -8.80 5.71
C LEU A 37 18.01 -10.13 6.45
N TYR A 38 18.14 -11.24 5.72
CA TYR A 38 18.47 -12.54 6.30
C TYR A 38 19.79 -12.46 7.08
N GLY A 39 19.80 -13.01 8.28
CA GLY A 39 20.97 -12.93 9.18
C GLY A 39 21.22 -11.58 9.86
N LYS A 40 20.46 -10.53 9.50
CA LYS A 40 20.58 -9.18 10.12
C LYS A 40 19.63 -8.97 11.31
N GLY A 41 19.01 -10.04 11.81
CA GLY A 41 18.12 -9.98 12.96
C GLY A 41 16.80 -9.29 12.70
N CYS A 42 16.29 -9.33 11.45
CA CYS A 42 15.01 -8.79 11.05
C CYS A 42 14.08 -9.90 10.54
N ARG A 43 12.77 -9.75 10.75
CA ARG A 43 11.71 -10.60 10.20
C ARG A 43 10.67 -9.73 9.50
N ILE A 44 10.20 -10.17 8.34
CA ILE A 44 9.13 -9.51 7.59
C ILE A 44 7.80 -10.21 7.90
N ILE A 45 6.80 -9.40 8.27
CA ILE A 45 5.41 -9.80 8.43
C ILE A 45 4.66 -9.24 7.24
N GLU A 46 4.13 -10.11 6.38
CA GLU A 46 3.44 -9.72 5.15
C GLU A 46 1.94 -9.59 5.41
N GLU A 47 1.44 -8.38 5.37
CA GLU A 47 0.02 -8.02 5.52
C GLU A 47 -0.49 -7.29 4.26
N GLY A 48 -0.19 -7.85 3.09
CA GLY A 48 -0.77 -7.44 1.81
C GLY A 48 -2.13 -8.10 1.57
N LEU A 49 -3.15 -7.31 1.19
CA LEU A 49 -4.48 -7.80 0.85
C LEU A 49 -5.01 -7.11 -0.41
N CYS A 50 -5.27 -7.89 -1.46
CA CYS A 50 -5.81 -7.36 -2.72
C CYS A 50 -7.11 -6.56 -2.50
N GLY A 51 -7.17 -5.35 -3.04
CA GLY A 51 -8.31 -4.46 -2.88
C GLY A 51 -8.33 -3.64 -1.60
N ARG A 52 -7.32 -3.76 -0.72
CA ARG A 52 -7.29 -2.97 0.53
C ARG A 52 -7.19 -1.48 0.24
N THR A 53 -8.06 -0.72 0.90
CA THR A 53 -8.11 0.74 0.92
C THR A 53 -7.47 1.29 2.20
N THR A 54 -7.33 2.60 2.30
CA THR A 54 -6.96 3.26 3.56
C THR A 54 -8.10 3.25 4.57
N VAL A 55 -9.18 3.97 4.29
CA VAL A 55 -10.31 4.18 5.22
C VAL A 55 -11.69 3.89 4.62
N PHE A 56 -11.77 3.61 3.32
CA PHE A 56 -13.02 3.36 2.64
C PHE A 56 -13.47 1.91 2.83
N GLU A 57 -14.77 1.69 2.99
CA GLU A 57 -15.35 0.36 2.94
C GLU A 57 -15.57 -0.05 1.48
N ASP A 58 -15.29 -1.29 1.16
CA ASP A 58 -15.65 -1.89 -0.12
C ASP A 58 -16.87 -2.80 0.11
N GLU A 59 -18.04 -2.33 -0.29
CA GLU A 59 -19.28 -3.06 -0.08
C GLU A 59 -19.41 -4.33 -0.95
N LEU A 60 -18.58 -4.43 -1.99
CA LEU A 60 -18.53 -5.61 -2.85
C LEU A 60 -17.55 -6.67 -2.33
N ARG A 61 -16.63 -6.26 -1.43
CA ARG A 61 -15.54 -7.11 -0.93
C ARG A 61 -15.26 -6.81 0.54
N GLU A 62 -15.86 -7.57 1.43
CA GLU A 62 -15.71 -7.39 2.87
C GLU A 62 -14.25 -7.35 3.34
N GLY A 63 -13.99 -6.51 4.34
CA GLY A 63 -12.70 -6.47 5.03
C GLY A 63 -11.58 -5.72 4.29
N ARG A 64 -11.91 -4.80 3.36
CA ARG A 64 -10.88 -4.03 2.63
C ARG A 64 -10.47 -2.74 3.31
N LYS A 65 -11.23 -2.23 4.25
CA LYS A 65 -10.93 -1.03 5.01
C LYS A 65 -9.72 -1.22 5.92
N GLY A 66 -8.55 -0.73 5.48
CA GLY A 66 -7.28 -0.88 6.21
C GLY A 66 -7.34 -0.37 7.65
N ALA A 67 -7.97 0.79 7.87
CA ALA A 67 -8.10 1.38 9.20
C ALA A 67 -8.91 0.53 10.20
N ALA A 68 -9.72 -0.42 9.74
CA ALA A 68 -10.43 -1.34 10.62
C ALA A 68 -9.53 -2.48 11.14
N PHE A 69 -8.53 -2.90 10.36
CA PHE A 69 -7.71 -4.06 10.66
C PHE A 69 -6.35 -3.71 11.25
N LEU A 70 -5.77 -2.58 10.86
CA LEU A 70 -4.41 -2.21 11.28
C LEU A 70 -4.20 -2.23 12.80
N PRO A 71 -5.10 -1.70 13.66
CA PRO A 71 -4.91 -1.78 15.10
C PRO A 71 -4.82 -3.21 15.63
N THR A 72 -5.70 -4.10 15.17
CA THR A 72 -5.71 -5.51 15.58
C THR A 72 -4.45 -6.24 15.12
N LEU A 73 -3.96 -5.95 13.91
CA LEU A 73 -2.73 -6.55 13.39
C LEU A 73 -1.50 -6.05 14.17
N LEU A 74 -1.44 -4.77 14.53
CA LEU A 74 -0.37 -4.24 15.36
C LEU A 74 -0.34 -4.91 16.75
N GLU A 75 -1.51 -5.16 17.34
CA GLU A 75 -1.63 -5.89 18.61
C GLU A 75 -1.24 -7.35 18.47
N SER A 76 -1.76 -8.04 17.45
CA SER A 76 -1.53 -9.48 17.21
C SER A 76 -0.07 -9.80 16.87
N HIS A 77 0.62 -8.88 16.22
CA HIS A 77 2.03 -9.03 15.84
C HIS A 77 3.01 -8.36 16.80
N ALA A 78 2.53 -7.82 17.92
CA ALA A 78 3.40 -7.13 18.87
C ALA A 78 4.50 -8.06 19.43
N PRO A 79 5.73 -7.55 19.65
CA PRO A 79 6.17 -6.19 19.39
C PRO A 79 6.50 -5.93 17.91
N VAL A 80 6.06 -4.81 17.36
CA VAL A 80 6.39 -4.36 16.00
C VAL A 80 7.39 -3.21 16.09
N ASP A 81 8.58 -3.35 15.48
CA ASP A 81 9.61 -2.30 15.49
C ASP A 81 9.42 -1.29 14.35
N ARG A 82 8.92 -1.77 13.20
CA ARG A 82 8.74 -0.95 11.99
C ARG A 82 7.46 -1.32 11.26
N VAL A 83 6.85 -0.32 10.64
CA VAL A 83 5.74 -0.50 9.68
C VAL A 83 6.17 0.09 8.34
N VAL A 84 6.06 -0.71 7.28
CA VAL A 84 6.09 -0.25 5.90
C VAL A 84 4.63 -0.16 5.45
N LEU A 85 4.16 1.06 5.21
CA LEU A 85 2.77 1.35 4.85
C LEU A 85 2.71 1.77 3.39
N MET A 86 2.06 0.95 2.54
CA MET A 86 1.83 1.24 1.12
C MET A 86 0.38 0.92 0.75
N LEU A 87 -0.47 1.93 0.72
CA LEU A 87 -1.89 1.89 0.37
C LEU A 87 -2.28 3.13 -0.43
N GLY A 88 -3.41 3.12 -1.10
CA GLY A 88 -4.00 4.25 -1.78
C GLY A 88 -4.38 3.98 -3.23
N THR A 89 -3.86 2.93 -3.86
CA THR A 89 -4.23 2.54 -5.22
C THR A 89 -5.72 2.29 -5.32
N ASN A 90 -6.28 1.45 -4.45
CA ASN A 90 -7.71 1.12 -4.46
C ASN A 90 -8.61 2.29 -4.06
N ASP A 91 -8.08 3.24 -3.31
CA ASP A 91 -8.80 4.47 -2.94
C ASP A 91 -9.06 5.37 -4.15
N CYS A 92 -8.29 5.20 -5.25
CA CYS A 92 -8.49 5.90 -6.52
C CYS A 92 -9.67 5.38 -7.35
N LYS A 93 -10.35 4.30 -6.94
CA LYS A 93 -11.50 3.75 -7.65
C LYS A 93 -12.62 4.78 -7.76
N THR A 94 -13.32 4.75 -8.90
CA THR A 94 -14.39 5.70 -9.24
C THR A 94 -15.50 5.76 -8.20
N PHE A 95 -15.80 4.65 -7.62
CA PHE A 95 -16.85 4.42 -6.62
C PHE A 95 -16.60 5.22 -5.32
N TYR A 96 -15.34 5.45 -4.90
CA TYR A 96 -15.05 6.32 -3.76
C TYR A 96 -15.02 7.81 -4.12
N ASN A 97 -14.79 8.15 -5.39
CA ASN A 97 -14.70 9.52 -5.88
C ASN A 97 -13.83 10.44 -5.00
N ALA A 98 -12.77 9.91 -4.42
CA ALA A 98 -11.87 10.61 -3.53
C ALA A 98 -10.82 11.43 -4.31
N SER A 99 -10.42 12.59 -3.76
CA SER A 99 -9.23 13.30 -4.23
C SER A 99 -7.96 12.76 -3.56
N ALA A 100 -6.79 13.09 -4.11
CA ALA A 100 -5.51 12.71 -3.50
C ALA A 100 -5.40 13.22 -2.04
N GLU A 101 -5.92 14.42 -1.75
CA GLU A 101 -5.93 14.98 -0.40
C GLU A 101 -6.80 14.16 0.56
N VAL A 102 -7.97 13.71 0.12
CA VAL A 102 -8.87 12.87 0.93
C VAL A 102 -8.23 11.51 1.20
N ILE A 103 -7.56 10.92 0.20
CA ILE A 103 -6.78 9.69 0.39
C ILE A 103 -5.63 9.93 1.39
N GLY A 104 -4.97 11.09 1.29
CA GLY A 104 -3.96 11.51 2.25
C GLY A 104 -4.45 11.57 3.69
N LEU A 105 -5.68 12.08 3.94
CA LEU A 105 -6.31 12.02 5.26
C LEU A 105 -6.53 10.58 5.73
N GLY A 106 -6.85 9.68 4.81
CA GLY A 106 -6.92 8.24 5.09
C GLY A 106 -5.58 7.66 5.56
N VAL A 107 -4.49 8.04 4.90
CA VAL A 107 -3.13 7.64 5.29
C VAL A 107 -2.72 8.26 6.62
N GLU A 108 -3.02 9.54 6.86
CA GLU A 108 -2.81 10.17 8.17
C GLU A 108 -3.47 9.36 9.29
N ARG A 109 -4.71 8.93 9.07
CA ARG A 109 -5.44 8.10 10.02
C ARG A 109 -4.71 6.80 10.35
N LEU A 110 -4.12 6.14 9.36
CA LEU A 110 -3.33 4.93 9.57
C LEU A 110 -2.04 5.22 10.34
N VAL A 111 -1.34 6.29 10.01
CA VAL A 111 -0.14 6.73 10.74
C VAL A 111 -0.47 7.03 12.22
N GLU A 112 -1.58 7.72 12.48
CA GLU A 112 -2.06 7.98 13.85
C GLU A 112 -2.37 6.69 14.61
N GLN A 113 -2.96 5.69 13.97
CA GLN A 113 -3.22 4.38 14.57
C GLN A 113 -1.91 3.68 14.98
N ILE A 114 -0.89 3.72 14.10
CA ILE A 114 0.43 3.15 14.41
C ILE A 114 1.06 3.88 15.60
N ARG A 115 1.05 5.22 15.61
CA ARG A 115 1.58 6.03 16.70
C ARG A 115 0.84 5.82 18.03
N LYS A 116 -0.46 5.55 17.95
CA LYS A 116 -1.29 5.23 19.14
C LYS A 116 -0.95 3.85 19.70
N ALA A 117 -0.62 2.87 18.85
CA ALA A 117 -0.22 1.54 19.28
C ALA A 117 1.13 1.58 20.01
N ASP A 118 2.15 2.17 19.39
CA ASP A 118 3.44 2.49 20.02
C ASP A 118 4.10 3.66 19.27
N LYS A 119 4.40 4.74 20.00
CA LYS A 119 5.08 5.92 19.46
C LYS A 119 6.50 5.66 18.94
N ASN A 120 7.14 4.56 19.36
CA ASN A 120 8.50 4.21 18.97
C ASN A 120 8.56 3.41 17.66
N ILE A 121 7.45 2.91 17.15
CA ILE A 121 7.41 2.24 15.85
C ILE A 121 7.91 3.20 14.76
N ARG A 122 8.96 2.80 14.04
CA ARG A 122 9.42 3.56 12.87
C ARG A 122 8.50 3.26 11.68
N ILE A 123 8.11 4.29 10.95
CA ILE A 123 7.20 4.18 9.81
C ILE A 123 7.96 4.55 8.55
N LEU A 124 7.96 3.65 7.56
CA LEU A 124 8.26 3.97 6.18
C LEU A 124 6.92 4.11 5.44
N LEU A 125 6.59 5.33 5.07
CA LEU A 125 5.42 5.61 4.25
C LEU A 125 5.82 5.56 2.77
N ILE A 126 5.14 4.69 2.01
CA ILE A 126 5.37 4.55 0.58
C ILE A 126 4.13 5.05 -0.17
N SER A 127 4.27 6.08 -1.00
CA SER A 127 3.22 6.37 -1.99
C SER A 127 3.25 5.31 -3.09
N PRO A 128 2.09 4.76 -3.49
CA PRO A 128 2.06 3.68 -4.48
C PRO A 128 2.59 4.12 -5.86
N ILE A 129 2.80 3.16 -6.75
CA ILE A 129 3.00 3.43 -8.16
C ILE A 129 1.78 4.13 -8.73
N GLN A 130 1.97 4.88 -9.82
CA GLN A 130 0.85 5.51 -10.52
C GLN A 130 0.07 4.46 -11.31
N LEU A 131 -1.23 4.68 -11.47
CA LEU A 131 -2.04 3.91 -12.40
C LEU A 131 -1.62 4.27 -13.84
N GLY A 132 -1.55 3.26 -14.70
CA GLY A 132 -1.24 3.45 -16.11
C GLY A 132 -2.42 4.02 -16.89
N GLU A 133 -2.11 4.81 -17.93
CA GLU A 133 -3.14 5.34 -18.83
C GLU A 133 -3.96 4.21 -19.46
N GLY A 134 -5.29 4.40 -19.47
CA GLY A 134 -6.22 3.42 -20.00
C GLY A 134 -6.44 2.21 -19.11
N VAL A 135 -6.09 2.24 -17.83
CA VAL A 135 -6.39 1.18 -16.86
C VAL A 135 -7.87 0.79 -16.83
N TRP A 136 -8.76 1.66 -17.31
CA TRP A 136 -10.21 1.47 -17.43
C TRP A 136 -10.68 0.92 -18.78
N GLU A 137 -9.78 0.73 -19.76
CA GLU A 137 -10.16 0.24 -21.09
C GLU A 137 -10.63 -1.20 -21.04
N GLN A 138 -11.31 -1.63 -22.09
CA GLN A 138 -11.80 -3.00 -22.22
C GLN A 138 -10.66 -4.02 -22.03
N GLY A 139 -10.85 -4.93 -21.07
CA GLY A 139 -9.87 -5.96 -20.74
C GLY A 139 -9.01 -5.63 -19.50
N TYR A 140 -9.13 -4.42 -18.96
CA TYR A 140 -8.48 -3.98 -17.73
C TYR A 140 -9.49 -3.82 -16.58
N ASP A 141 -9.19 -2.99 -15.57
CA ASP A 141 -10.05 -2.85 -14.39
C ASP A 141 -11.09 -1.71 -14.57
N PRO A 142 -12.39 -2.03 -14.74
CA PRO A 142 -13.45 -1.03 -14.93
C PRO A 142 -13.78 -0.22 -13.67
N GLU A 143 -13.20 -0.54 -12.52
CA GLU A 143 -13.40 0.22 -11.28
C GLU A 143 -12.63 1.54 -11.30
N PHE A 144 -11.71 1.75 -12.27
CA PHE A 144 -10.96 2.98 -12.48
C PHE A 144 -11.48 3.78 -13.69
N ASN A 145 -10.99 5.01 -13.84
CA ASN A 145 -11.19 5.87 -15.00
C ASN A 145 -10.01 6.86 -15.16
N GLU A 146 -10.09 7.77 -16.12
CA GLU A 146 -9.09 8.80 -16.35
C GLU A 146 -8.80 9.64 -15.09
N LYS A 147 -9.84 10.03 -14.36
CA LYS A 147 -9.68 10.77 -13.09
C LYS A 147 -8.90 9.96 -12.05
N SER A 148 -9.06 8.65 -12.01
CA SER A 148 -8.32 7.77 -11.11
C SER A 148 -6.81 7.85 -11.36
N VAL A 149 -6.40 7.91 -12.63
CA VAL A 149 -4.99 8.08 -13.01
C VAL A 149 -4.47 9.43 -12.51
N GLU A 150 -5.21 10.51 -12.73
CA GLU A 150 -4.82 11.85 -12.25
C GLU A 150 -4.72 11.91 -10.71
N VAL A 151 -5.66 11.29 -10.00
CA VAL A 151 -5.61 11.19 -8.53
C VAL A 151 -4.37 10.42 -8.10
N SER A 152 -4.04 9.29 -8.75
CA SER A 152 -2.86 8.48 -8.41
C SER A 152 -1.54 9.26 -8.56
N LYS A 153 -1.44 10.10 -9.59
CA LYS A 153 -0.29 11.01 -9.80
C LYS A 153 -0.13 12.02 -8.65
N GLY A 154 -1.23 12.44 -8.03
CA GLY A 154 -1.23 13.39 -6.91
C GLY A 154 -0.77 12.78 -5.58
N LEU A 155 -0.82 11.46 -5.41
CA LEU A 155 -0.55 10.80 -4.12
C LEU A 155 0.86 11.04 -3.61
N LYS A 156 1.88 11.07 -4.49
CA LYS A 156 3.27 11.31 -4.09
C LYS A 156 3.42 12.59 -3.26
N ALA A 157 2.93 13.71 -3.78
CA ALA A 157 3.08 15.01 -3.12
C ALA A 157 2.31 15.07 -1.79
N VAL A 158 1.15 14.44 -1.74
CA VAL A 158 0.32 14.39 -0.52
C VAL A 158 0.99 13.54 0.55
N TYR A 159 1.47 12.34 0.21
CA TYR A 159 2.12 11.42 1.15
C TYR A 159 3.43 11.97 1.68
N GLN A 160 4.20 12.69 0.86
CA GLN A 160 5.40 13.38 1.33
C GLN A 160 5.08 14.37 2.45
N LYS A 161 4.01 15.19 2.30
CA LYS A 161 3.56 16.11 3.35
C LYS A 161 3.13 15.38 4.63
N VAL A 162 2.45 14.24 4.48
CA VAL A 162 2.07 13.39 5.62
C VAL A 162 3.32 12.87 6.32
N ALA A 163 4.29 12.36 5.58
CA ALA A 163 5.55 11.86 6.13
C ALA A 163 6.32 12.94 6.89
N GLU A 164 6.43 14.14 6.31
CA GLU A 164 7.07 15.30 6.96
C GLU A 164 6.34 15.68 8.27
N LYS A 165 5.00 15.76 8.22
CA LYS A 165 4.17 16.11 9.39
C LYS A 165 4.34 15.16 10.57
N TYR A 166 4.47 13.85 10.30
CA TYR A 166 4.52 12.81 11.33
C TYR A 166 5.93 12.26 11.60
N GLY A 167 6.95 12.80 10.94
CA GLY A 167 8.34 12.33 11.07
C GLY A 167 8.51 10.87 10.61
N CYS A 168 7.88 10.51 9.49
CA CYS A 168 8.03 9.22 8.85
C CYS A 168 9.16 9.24 7.80
N ASP A 169 9.83 8.10 7.62
CA ASP A 169 10.65 7.89 6.43
C ASP A 169 9.69 7.85 5.20
N PHE A 170 10.12 8.35 4.03
CA PHE A 170 9.29 8.41 2.83
C PHE A 170 9.97 7.80 1.60
N LEU A 171 9.19 7.09 0.78
CA LEU A 171 9.58 6.61 -0.54
C LEU A 171 8.40 6.79 -1.51
N ALA A 172 8.64 7.35 -2.68
CA ALA A 172 7.67 7.30 -3.77
C ALA A 172 7.96 6.08 -4.64
N ALA A 173 7.08 5.09 -4.65
CA ALA A 173 7.26 3.91 -5.51
C ALA A 173 7.28 4.29 -6.99
N SER A 174 6.54 5.32 -7.38
CA SER A 174 6.53 5.89 -8.75
C SER A 174 7.86 6.49 -9.23
N ASP A 175 8.84 6.69 -8.34
CA ASP A 175 10.18 7.16 -8.75
C ASP A 175 11.10 6.00 -9.17
N VAL A 176 10.73 4.77 -8.82
CA VAL A 176 11.59 3.59 -9.01
C VAL A 176 10.90 2.42 -9.71
N ALA A 177 9.58 2.51 -9.93
CA ALA A 177 8.79 1.47 -10.57
C ALA A 177 7.61 2.07 -11.36
N GLU A 178 7.20 1.35 -12.38
CA GLU A 178 6.04 1.66 -13.22
C GLU A 178 5.01 0.50 -13.15
N PRO A 179 3.73 0.77 -13.43
CA PRO A 179 2.73 -0.28 -13.49
C PRO A 179 2.99 -1.22 -14.68
N SER A 180 2.66 -2.48 -14.50
CA SER A 180 2.72 -3.49 -15.57
C SER A 180 1.90 -3.06 -16.79
N LYS A 181 2.36 -3.43 -17.97
CA LYS A 181 1.58 -3.29 -19.21
C LYS A 181 0.42 -4.27 -19.30
N GLU A 182 0.49 -5.35 -18.52
CA GLU A 182 -0.52 -6.42 -18.53
C GLU A 182 -1.84 -5.99 -17.90
N ASP A 183 -1.81 -5.10 -16.88
CA ASP A 183 -3.02 -4.61 -16.19
C ASP A 183 -3.00 -3.11 -15.86
N ARG A 184 -1.86 -2.44 -16.07
CA ARG A 184 -1.70 -0.98 -15.84
C ARG A 184 -1.93 -0.54 -14.37
N GLU A 185 -1.82 -1.49 -13.43
CA GLU A 185 -2.12 -1.27 -12.00
C GLU A 185 -1.05 -1.87 -11.07
N HIS A 186 -0.52 -3.05 -11.40
CA HIS A 186 0.34 -3.80 -10.49
C HIS A 186 1.82 -3.77 -10.87
N LEU A 187 2.68 -4.03 -9.89
CA LEU A 187 4.11 -4.18 -10.08
C LEU A 187 4.44 -5.45 -10.88
N ASN A 188 5.47 -5.36 -11.71
CA ASN A 188 6.11 -6.53 -12.34
C ASN A 188 7.07 -7.26 -11.37
N GLU A 189 7.73 -8.30 -11.89
CA GLU A 189 8.87 -8.98 -11.27
C GLU A 189 10.02 -8.00 -10.95
#